data_fe5921f57f708e4d472e0633b5112209
#
_entry.id   fe5921f57f708e4d472e0633b5112209
#
_cell.length_a   1.000
_cell.length_b   1.000
_cell.length_c   1.000
_cell.angle_alpha   90.00
_cell.angle_beta   90.00
_cell.angle_gamma   90.00
#
_symmetry.space_group_name_H-M   'P 1'
#
loop_
_entity.id
_entity.type
_entity.pdbx_description
1 polymer ?
#
loop_
_entity_poly.entity_id
_entity_poly.type
_entity_poly.pdbx_seq_one_letter_code
_entity_poly.pdbx_strand_id
1 'polypeptide(L)'
;FAPKFAELNDDVLFGEVWSREDKLSVKNRCMITVAGLMGKGILDSSLKYHLMNARKNGVTKPEMAEMITHLAFYCGWPNAWAVFNMAKEVYADDNSPEEHGGMFGMGKPNDAYARYFIGNSYLNPLTTPGASAVFIANVTFEPRCRNNWHVHHATNGGGQILICVDGEGWYQEEGKPAQDLK
;
A
#
# COMPACT_ATOMS: atom_id res chain seq x y z
N PHE A 1 -4.20 -29.23 -27.03
CA PHE A 1 -3.71 -28.63 -28.28
C PHE A 1 -2.19 -28.63 -28.36
N ALA A 2 -1.49 -28.12 -27.36
CA ALA A 2 -0.02 -28.01 -27.31
C ALA A 2 0.51 -28.44 -25.92
N PRO A 3 0.57 -29.77 -25.63
CA PRO A 3 0.91 -30.22 -24.27
C PRO A 3 2.32 -29.81 -23.83
N LYS A 4 3.28 -29.82 -24.76
CA LYS A 4 4.65 -29.36 -24.42
C LYS A 4 4.74 -27.86 -24.13
N PHE A 5 3.90 -27.04 -24.78
CA PHE A 5 3.82 -25.63 -24.48
C PHE A 5 3.26 -25.41 -23.05
N ALA A 6 2.20 -26.13 -22.69
CA ALA A 6 1.63 -26.07 -21.34
C ALA A 6 2.65 -26.52 -20.29
N GLU A 7 3.34 -27.64 -20.49
CA GLU A 7 4.41 -28.12 -19.60
C GLU A 7 5.50 -27.06 -19.40
N LEU A 8 6.00 -26.45 -20.47
CA LEU A 8 7.04 -25.41 -20.37
C LEU A 8 6.54 -24.17 -19.65
N ASN A 9 5.28 -23.81 -19.84
CA ASN A 9 4.67 -22.68 -19.14
C ASN A 9 4.46 -22.99 -17.64
N ASP A 10 3.88 -24.12 -17.31
CA ASP A 10 3.43 -24.44 -15.96
C ASP A 10 4.59 -24.95 -15.10
N ASP A 11 5.37 -25.91 -15.59
CA ASP A 11 6.42 -26.57 -14.82
C ASP A 11 7.72 -25.76 -14.82
N VAL A 12 8.13 -25.20 -15.97
CA VAL A 12 9.41 -24.49 -16.06
C VAL A 12 9.22 -23.01 -15.71
N LEU A 13 8.35 -22.27 -16.40
CA LEU A 13 8.20 -20.85 -16.14
C LEU A 13 7.67 -20.58 -14.75
N PHE A 14 6.51 -21.13 -14.40
CA PHE A 14 5.90 -20.88 -13.09
C PHE A 14 6.49 -21.77 -11.99
N GLY A 15 6.75 -23.06 -12.26
CA GLY A 15 7.26 -24.01 -11.29
C GLY A 15 8.73 -23.79 -10.92
N GLU A 16 9.59 -23.42 -11.85
CA GLU A 16 11.01 -23.27 -11.59
C GLU A 16 11.47 -21.81 -11.54
N VAL A 17 11.05 -20.96 -12.49
CA VAL A 17 11.55 -19.57 -12.58
C VAL A 17 10.82 -18.65 -11.59
N TRP A 18 9.49 -18.68 -11.57
CA TRP A 18 8.71 -17.81 -10.68
C TRP A 18 8.77 -18.22 -9.21
N SER A 19 9.04 -19.50 -8.92
CA SER A 19 9.18 -20.02 -7.55
C SER A 19 10.47 -19.58 -6.85
N ARG A 20 11.40 -18.94 -7.54
CA ARG A 20 12.67 -18.44 -6.95
C ARG A 20 12.49 -17.14 -6.21
N GLU A 21 11.64 -17.15 -5.19
CA GLU A 21 11.25 -15.94 -4.44
C GLU A 21 12.39 -15.37 -3.59
N ASP A 22 13.35 -16.22 -3.18
CA ASP A 22 14.56 -15.84 -2.48
C ASP A 22 15.51 -14.96 -3.35
N LYS A 23 15.38 -15.01 -4.66
CA LYS A 23 16.16 -14.21 -5.62
C LYS A 23 15.44 -12.96 -6.08
N LEU A 24 14.13 -13.07 -6.30
CA LEU A 24 13.29 -11.97 -6.76
C LEU A 24 11.84 -12.27 -6.38
N SER A 25 11.22 -11.40 -5.60
CA SER A 25 9.84 -11.58 -5.13
C SER A 25 8.85 -11.70 -6.29
N VAL A 26 7.74 -12.41 -6.06
CA VAL A 26 6.64 -12.53 -7.05
C VAL A 26 6.11 -11.15 -7.43
N LYS A 27 5.96 -10.25 -6.46
CA LYS A 27 5.55 -8.86 -6.69
C LYS A 27 6.44 -8.16 -7.71
N ASN A 28 7.76 -8.22 -7.52
CA ASN A 28 8.72 -7.60 -8.43
C ASN A 28 8.72 -8.26 -9.82
N ARG A 29 8.55 -9.59 -9.89
CA ARG A 29 8.39 -10.31 -11.17
C ARG A 29 7.17 -9.80 -11.93
N CYS A 30 6.04 -9.60 -11.25
CA CYS A 30 4.83 -9.03 -11.86
C CYS A 30 5.10 -7.65 -12.45
N MET A 31 5.74 -6.75 -11.68
CA MET A 31 6.09 -5.41 -12.16
C MET A 31 7.00 -5.45 -13.38
N ILE A 32 8.05 -6.27 -13.35
CA ILE A 32 9.00 -6.44 -14.47
C ILE A 32 8.30 -7.02 -15.71
N THR A 33 7.38 -7.96 -15.51
CA THR A 33 6.63 -8.55 -16.64
C THR A 33 5.73 -7.52 -17.30
N VAL A 34 4.98 -6.72 -16.51
CA VAL A 34 4.16 -5.62 -17.04
C VAL A 34 5.04 -4.59 -17.77
N ALA A 35 6.18 -4.22 -17.19
CA ALA A 35 7.14 -3.31 -17.81
C ALA A 35 7.68 -3.84 -19.13
N GLY A 36 8.03 -5.13 -19.18
CA GLY A 36 8.51 -5.80 -20.38
C GLY A 36 7.47 -5.86 -21.51
N LEU A 37 6.21 -6.16 -21.17
CA LEU A 37 5.10 -6.19 -22.13
C LEU A 37 4.79 -4.77 -22.65
N MET A 38 4.75 -3.78 -21.79
CA MET A 38 4.57 -2.38 -22.15
C MET A 38 5.68 -1.90 -23.10
N GLY A 39 6.94 -2.21 -22.79
CA GLY A 39 8.09 -1.85 -23.61
C GLY A 39 8.09 -2.51 -24.99
N LYS A 40 7.52 -3.71 -25.10
CA LYS A 40 7.34 -4.42 -26.38
C LYS A 40 6.10 -3.98 -27.17
N GLY A 41 5.25 -3.13 -26.60
CA GLY A 41 3.98 -2.76 -27.23
C GLY A 41 2.95 -3.89 -27.26
N ILE A 42 3.07 -4.90 -26.37
CA ILE A 42 2.07 -5.96 -26.20
C ILE A 42 0.99 -5.40 -25.26
N LEU A 43 -0.10 -4.90 -25.85
CA LEU A 43 -1.13 -4.11 -25.16
C LEU A 43 -2.52 -4.77 -25.28
N ASP A 44 -2.55 -6.08 -25.34
CA ASP A 44 -3.76 -6.89 -25.48
C ASP A 44 -4.22 -7.54 -24.15
N SER A 45 -5.06 -8.54 -24.24
CA SER A 45 -5.56 -9.31 -23.10
C SER A 45 -4.46 -9.97 -22.26
N SER A 46 -3.31 -10.24 -22.85
CA SER A 46 -2.14 -10.79 -22.13
C SER A 46 -1.63 -9.79 -21.11
N LEU A 47 -1.49 -8.51 -21.48
CA LEU A 47 -1.12 -7.45 -20.55
C LEU A 47 -2.16 -7.30 -19.44
N LYS A 48 -3.47 -7.32 -19.78
CA LYS A 48 -4.55 -7.22 -18.79
C LYS A 48 -4.46 -8.34 -17.75
N TYR A 49 -4.20 -9.58 -18.21
CA TYR A 49 -3.96 -10.71 -17.30
C TYR A 49 -2.79 -10.44 -16.34
N HIS A 50 -1.66 -9.92 -16.83
CA HIS A 50 -0.51 -9.62 -15.99
C HIS A 50 -0.74 -8.45 -15.04
N LEU A 51 -1.55 -7.45 -15.39
CA LEU A 51 -2.00 -6.40 -14.46
C LEU A 51 -2.85 -6.99 -13.33
N MET A 52 -3.80 -7.88 -13.65
CA MET A 52 -4.60 -8.58 -12.63
C MET A 52 -3.71 -9.45 -11.72
N ASN A 53 -2.73 -10.14 -12.28
CA ASN A 53 -1.79 -10.95 -11.53
C ASN A 53 -0.89 -10.08 -10.64
N ALA A 54 -0.47 -8.91 -11.12
CA ALA A 54 0.29 -7.93 -10.33
C ALA A 54 -0.50 -7.46 -9.10
N ARG A 55 -1.77 -7.06 -9.29
CA ARG A 55 -2.67 -6.69 -8.21
C ARG A 55 -2.83 -7.82 -7.19
N LYS A 56 -3.10 -9.05 -7.66
CA LYS A 56 -3.25 -10.23 -6.79
C LYS A 56 -2.00 -10.52 -5.94
N ASN A 57 -0.82 -10.19 -6.45
CA ASN A 57 0.47 -10.40 -5.79
C ASN A 57 1.00 -9.14 -5.08
N GLY A 58 0.10 -8.22 -4.71
CA GLY A 58 0.40 -7.11 -3.82
C GLY A 58 1.06 -5.89 -4.48
N VAL A 59 1.00 -5.77 -5.81
CA VAL A 59 1.32 -4.49 -6.47
C VAL A 59 0.15 -3.55 -6.26
N THR A 60 0.36 -2.50 -5.50
CA THR A 60 -0.67 -1.52 -5.16
C THR A 60 -0.99 -0.58 -6.32
N LYS A 61 -2.16 0.06 -6.26
CA LYS A 61 -2.56 1.08 -7.24
C LYS A 61 -1.55 2.23 -7.38
N PRO A 62 -1.02 2.82 -6.28
CA PRO A 62 0.02 3.84 -6.36
C PRO A 62 1.31 3.33 -7.02
N GLU A 63 1.78 2.13 -6.67
CA GLU A 63 2.98 1.55 -7.28
C GLU A 63 2.81 1.31 -8.78
N MET A 64 1.63 0.81 -9.19
CA MET A 64 1.34 0.62 -10.61
C MET A 64 1.27 1.97 -11.34
N ALA A 65 0.65 2.99 -10.75
CA ALA A 65 0.57 4.33 -11.32
C ALA A 65 1.97 4.96 -11.48
N GLU A 66 2.83 4.83 -10.47
CA GLU A 66 4.20 5.34 -10.52
C GLU A 66 5.05 4.62 -11.56
N MET A 67 4.92 3.29 -11.65
CA MET A 67 5.60 2.50 -12.68
C MET A 67 5.19 2.95 -14.10
N ILE A 68 3.90 3.15 -14.36
CA ILE A 68 3.40 3.61 -15.65
C ILE A 68 3.93 5.02 -15.96
N THR A 69 3.92 5.92 -14.97
CA THR A 69 4.43 7.28 -15.09
C THR A 69 5.91 7.29 -15.45
N HIS A 70 6.72 6.51 -14.74
CA HIS A 70 8.15 6.36 -15.03
C HIS A 70 8.37 5.81 -16.44
N LEU A 71 7.71 4.70 -16.79
CA LEU A 71 7.89 4.02 -18.06
C LEU A 71 7.35 4.81 -19.26
N ALA A 72 6.50 5.81 -19.09
CA ALA A 72 6.05 6.68 -20.17
C ALA A 72 7.21 7.35 -20.91
N PHE A 73 8.31 7.66 -20.20
CA PHE A 73 9.51 8.25 -20.75
C PHE A 73 10.42 7.25 -21.47
N TYR A 74 10.34 5.96 -21.16
CA TYR A 74 11.17 4.92 -21.73
C TYR A 74 10.46 4.08 -22.82
N CYS A 75 9.15 3.91 -22.69
CA CYS A 75 8.34 3.08 -23.58
C CYS A 75 7.43 3.89 -24.51
N GLY A 76 7.40 5.23 -24.32
CA GLY A 76 6.58 6.16 -25.08
C GLY A 76 5.15 6.31 -24.54
N TRP A 77 4.63 7.52 -24.64
CA TRP A 77 3.32 7.93 -24.13
C TRP A 77 2.14 7.11 -24.67
N PRO A 78 2.10 6.70 -25.98
CA PRO A 78 1.01 5.88 -26.48
C PRO A 78 0.89 4.53 -25.74
N ASN A 79 2.01 3.87 -25.47
CA ASN A 79 2.03 2.63 -24.70
C ASN A 79 1.60 2.87 -23.26
N ALA A 80 2.09 3.97 -22.65
CA ALA A 80 1.72 4.33 -21.28
C ALA A 80 0.22 4.58 -21.14
N TRP A 81 -0.41 5.28 -22.08
CA TRP A 81 -1.86 5.51 -22.08
C TRP A 81 -2.66 4.22 -22.21
N ALA A 82 -2.23 3.28 -23.05
CA ALA A 82 -2.90 2.00 -23.16
C ALA A 82 -2.84 1.20 -21.85
N VAL A 83 -1.66 1.11 -21.23
CA VAL A 83 -1.47 0.44 -19.94
C VAL A 83 -2.25 1.14 -18.83
N PHE A 84 -2.22 2.47 -18.79
CA PHE A 84 -2.98 3.29 -17.82
C PHE A 84 -4.49 3.00 -17.88
N ASN A 85 -5.07 2.94 -19.08
CA ASN A 85 -6.49 2.66 -19.22
C ASN A 85 -6.85 1.24 -18.75
N MET A 86 -6.03 0.24 -19.08
CA MET A 86 -6.22 -1.13 -18.58
C MET A 86 -6.02 -1.22 -17.06
N ALA A 87 -5.03 -0.53 -16.50
CA ALA A 87 -4.79 -0.49 -15.07
C ALA A 87 -5.96 0.16 -14.32
N LYS A 88 -6.53 1.25 -14.85
CA LYS A 88 -7.75 1.86 -14.29
C LYS A 88 -8.89 0.85 -14.16
N GLU A 89 -9.10 -0.01 -15.16
CA GLU A 89 -10.13 -1.06 -15.10
C GLU A 89 -9.80 -2.11 -14.06
N VAL A 90 -8.54 -2.59 -14.04
CA VAL A 90 -8.08 -3.64 -13.12
C VAL A 90 -8.12 -3.17 -11.67
N TYR A 91 -7.79 -1.93 -11.41
CA TYR A 91 -7.77 -1.32 -10.07
C TYR A 91 -9.02 -0.46 -9.77
N ALA A 92 -10.12 -0.62 -10.55
CA ALA A 92 -11.34 0.17 -10.38
C ALA A 92 -12.00 -0.02 -9.01
N ASP A 93 -11.99 -1.26 -8.51
CA ASP A 93 -12.58 -1.62 -7.21
C ASP A 93 -11.66 -1.27 -6.02
N ASP A 94 -10.43 -0.81 -6.28
CA ASP A 94 -9.55 -0.24 -5.27
C ASP A 94 -9.96 1.22 -4.92
N ASN A 95 -11.26 1.49 -4.92
CA ASN A 95 -11.86 2.61 -4.19
C ASN A 95 -11.96 2.33 -2.69
N SER A 96 -11.35 1.25 -2.20
CA SER A 96 -10.95 1.24 -0.80
C SER A 96 -10.08 2.48 -0.60
N PRO A 97 -10.36 3.33 0.39
CA PRO A 97 -9.41 4.35 0.83
C PRO A 97 -8.07 3.63 0.86
N GLU A 98 -7.05 4.19 0.21
CA GLU A 98 -5.69 3.62 0.21
C GLU A 98 -5.51 2.98 1.57
N GLU A 99 -5.14 1.70 1.66
CA GLU A 99 -4.91 1.07 2.95
C GLU A 99 -3.71 1.76 3.62
N HIS A 100 -3.95 3.01 3.99
CA HIS A 100 -3.10 3.79 4.85
C HIS A 100 -3.27 3.22 6.25
N GLY A 101 -2.38 2.43 6.66
CA GLY A 101 -2.42 1.79 7.96
C GLY A 101 -1.21 0.94 8.17
N GLY A 102 -0.33 0.94 7.17
CA GLY A 102 0.89 0.16 7.16
C GLY A 102 0.63 -1.31 7.49
N MET A 103 1.58 -1.97 8.12
CA MET A 103 1.51 -3.40 8.50
C MET A 103 0.38 -3.73 9.49
N PHE A 104 -0.21 -2.72 10.14
CA PHE A 104 -1.25 -2.93 11.17
C PHE A 104 -2.67 -2.70 10.66
N GLY A 105 -2.84 -2.29 9.40
CA GLY A 105 -4.14 -1.99 8.80
C GLY A 105 -4.78 -0.69 9.32
N MET A 106 -5.64 -0.09 8.49
CA MET A 106 -6.25 1.21 8.77
C MET A 106 -7.25 1.19 9.94
N GLY A 107 -8.03 0.13 10.06
CA GLY A 107 -9.09 0.03 11.07
C GLY A 107 -10.39 0.71 10.63
N LYS A 108 -11.18 1.16 11.61
CA LYS A 108 -12.49 1.80 11.40
C LYS A 108 -12.39 3.32 11.61
N PRO A 109 -13.35 4.11 11.04
CA PRO A 109 -13.44 5.52 11.36
C PRO A 109 -13.37 5.77 12.87
N ASN A 110 -12.57 6.74 13.27
CA ASN A 110 -12.27 7.02 14.70
C ASN A 110 -13.34 7.92 15.33
N ASP A 111 -14.62 7.57 15.17
CA ASP A 111 -15.76 8.38 15.56
C ASP A 111 -15.81 8.63 17.08
N ALA A 112 -15.42 7.64 17.86
CA ALA A 112 -15.42 7.74 19.33
C ALA A 112 -14.50 8.85 19.86
N TYR A 113 -13.46 9.18 19.14
CA TYR A 113 -12.46 10.18 19.50
C TYR A 113 -12.44 11.37 18.53
N ALA A 114 -13.41 11.47 17.59
CA ALA A 114 -13.43 12.49 16.54
C ALA A 114 -13.26 13.94 17.07
N ARG A 115 -13.76 14.24 18.27
CA ARG A 115 -13.63 15.56 18.91
C ARG A 115 -12.18 16.01 19.16
N TYR A 116 -11.24 15.07 19.16
CA TYR A 116 -9.82 15.37 19.37
C TYR A 116 -9.05 15.56 18.08
N PHE A 117 -9.72 15.43 16.92
CA PHE A 117 -9.11 15.51 15.60
C PHE A 117 -9.74 16.61 14.76
N ILE A 118 -8.96 17.15 13.85
CA ILE A 118 -9.41 17.98 12.74
C ILE A 118 -9.06 17.22 11.48
N GLY A 119 -10.06 16.83 10.70
CA GLY A 119 -9.93 15.90 9.56
C GLY A 119 -10.25 14.47 9.96
N ASN A 120 -10.11 13.54 9.01
CA ASN A 120 -10.49 12.15 9.22
C ASN A 120 -9.31 11.36 9.79
N SER A 121 -9.62 10.49 10.74
CA SER A 121 -8.68 9.50 11.27
C SER A 121 -9.38 8.15 11.44
N TYR A 122 -8.59 7.11 11.49
CA TYR A 122 -9.05 5.73 11.63
C TYR A 122 -8.32 5.08 12.79
N LEU A 123 -8.98 4.16 13.47
CA LEU A 123 -8.44 3.49 14.66
C LEU A 123 -8.54 1.98 14.48
N ASN A 124 -7.42 1.29 14.64
CA ASN A 124 -7.34 -0.16 14.71
C ASN A 124 -6.72 -0.59 16.05
N PRO A 125 -7.52 -0.99 17.05
CA PRO A 125 -7.00 -1.54 18.28
C PRO A 125 -6.22 -2.83 18.02
N LEU A 126 -4.96 -2.87 18.46
CA LEU A 126 -4.08 -4.05 18.35
C LEU A 126 -4.09 -4.87 19.63
N THR A 127 -4.49 -4.26 20.76
CA THR A 127 -4.69 -4.96 22.04
C THR A 127 -6.09 -4.68 22.56
N THR A 128 -6.65 -5.66 23.29
CA THR A 128 -7.94 -5.49 23.96
C THR A 128 -7.74 -4.62 25.21
N PRO A 129 -8.53 -3.57 25.41
CA PRO A 129 -8.47 -2.76 26.64
C PRO A 129 -8.64 -3.63 27.89
N GLY A 130 -7.72 -3.49 28.83
CA GLY A 130 -7.72 -4.25 30.09
C GLY A 130 -7.14 -5.68 30.02
N ALA A 131 -6.84 -6.18 28.85
CA ALA A 131 -6.18 -7.50 28.68
C ALA A 131 -4.66 -7.43 28.82
N SER A 132 -4.07 -6.25 28.69
CA SER A 132 -2.63 -5.99 28.85
C SER A 132 -2.38 -4.72 29.62
N ALA A 133 -1.16 -4.58 30.16
CA ALA A 133 -0.72 -3.37 30.88
C ALA A 133 -0.64 -2.13 29.96
N VAL A 134 -0.53 -2.34 28.65
CA VAL A 134 -0.40 -1.29 27.66
C VAL A 134 -1.50 -1.46 26.61
N PHE A 135 -2.24 -0.40 26.33
CA PHE A 135 -3.14 -0.34 25.20
C PHE A 135 -2.36 0.11 23.96
N ILE A 136 -2.40 -0.70 22.91
CA ILE A 136 -1.75 -0.40 21.63
C ILE A 136 -2.83 -0.32 20.56
N ALA A 137 -2.76 0.72 19.75
CA ALA A 137 -3.63 0.91 18.60
C ALA A 137 -2.86 1.53 17.44
N ASN A 138 -3.20 1.13 16.23
CA ASN A 138 -2.79 1.85 15.03
C ASN A 138 -3.79 2.99 14.78
N VAL A 139 -3.26 4.20 14.59
CA VAL A 139 -4.07 5.38 14.24
C VAL A 139 -3.59 5.89 12.89
N THR A 140 -4.47 5.83 11.90
CA THR A 140 -4.21 6.34 10.55
C THR A 140 -4.81 7.71 10.40
N PHE A 141 -4.03 8.65 9.89
CA PHE A 141 -4.44 10.04 9.64
C PHE A 141 -4.52 10.26 8.13
N GLU A 142 -5.63 10.78 7.64
CA GLU A 142 -5.69 11.29 6.27
C GLU A 142 -4.80 12.53 6.09
N PRO A 143 -4.39 12.84 4.86
CA PRO A 143 -3.61 14.05 4.60
C PRO A 143 -4.26 15.30 5.21
N ARG A 144 -3.47 16.08 5.97
CA ARG A 144 -3.89 17.27 6.74
C ARG A 144 -4.73 17.00 7.99
N CYS A 145 -5.00 15.76 8.34
CA CYS A 145 -5.58 15.43 9.64
C CYS A 145 -4.57 15.73 10.74
N ARG A 146 -5.05 16.28 11.85
CA ARG A 146 -4.23 16.61 13.03
C ARG A 146 -5.02 16.50 14.31
N ASN A 147 -4.34 16.21 15.40
CA ASN A 147 -4.93 16.27 16.72
C ASN A 147 -5.12 17.72 17.18
N ASN A 148 -6.17 17.94 17.95
CA ASN A 148 -6.25 19.11 18.82
C ASN A 148 -5.26 18.96 19.97
N TRP A 149 -4.79 20.08 20.55
CA TRP A 149 -4.00 20.06 21.76
C TRP A 149 -4.74 19.32 22.88
N HIS A 150 -4.11 18.33 23.47
CA HIS A 150 -4.69 17.55 24.56
C HIS A 150 -3.60 17.00 25.49
N VAL A 151 -3.99 16.57 26.67
CA VAL A 151 -3.10 16.00 27.67
C VAL A 151 -3.60 14.61 28.05
N HIS A 152 -2.69 13.66 28.14
CA HIS A 152 -2.94 12.35 28.72
C HIS A 152 -2.62 12.39 30.22
N HIS A 153 -3.66 12.35 31.04
CA HIS A 153 -3.49 12.34 32.48
C HIS A 153 -3.28 10.93 33.02
N ALA A 154 -2.27 10.76 33.86
CA ALA A 154 -2.03 9.53 34.60
C ALA A 154 -1.63 9.79 36.04
N THR A 155 -2.04 8.92 36.96
CA THR A 155 -1.74 9.04 38.39
C THR A 155 -0.50 8.24 38.79
N ASN A 156 -0.20 7.13 38.11
CA ASN A 156 0.98 6.29 38.37
C ASN A 156 1.53 5.79 37.06
N GLY A 157 2.67 6.30 36.67
CA GLY A 157 3.21 6.04 35.33
C GLY A 157 2.23 6.56 34.26
N GLY A 158 2.51 6.29 33.03
CA GLY A 158 1.64 6.65 31.92
C GLY A 158 2.29 7.66 30.98
N GLY A 159 1.57 7.94 29.92
CA GLY A 159 2.05 8.72 28.81
C GLY A 159 1.63 8.05 27.52
N GLN A 160 2.10 8.58 26.42
CA GLN A 160 1.85 8.05 25.09
C GLN A 160 3.20 7.82 24.39
N ILE A 161 3.35 6.65 23.81
CA ILE A 161 4.47 6.34 22.93
C ILE A 161 3.95 6.40 21.50
N LEU A 162 4.58 7.23 20.67
CA LEU A 162 4.25 7.37 19.26
C LEU A 162 5.35 6.70 18.44
N ILE A 163 4.96 5.82 17.52
CA ILE A 163 5.86 5.17 16.59
C ILE A 163 5.27 5.37 15.20
N CYS A 164 6.01 6.06 14.31
CA CYS A 164 5.64 6.14 12.91
C CYS A 164 5.95 4.78 12.25
N VAL A 165 4.95 4.17 11.65
CA VAL A 165 5.07 2.85 11.01
C VAL A 165 4.88 2.92 9.51
N ASP A 166 4.35 4.04 9.01
CA ASP A 166 4.14 4.33 7.61
C ASP A 166 3.87 5.82 7.40
N GLY A 167 4.23 6.36 6.23
CA GLY A 167 4.02 7.76 5.90
C GLY A 167 4.95 8.72 6.65
N GLU A 168 4.47 9.95 6.79
CA GLU A 168 5.19 11.04 7.48
C GLU A 168 4.21 11.95 8.23
N GLY A 169 4.68 12.57 9.29
CA GLY A 169 3.88 13.50 10.09
C GLY A 169 4.74 14.33 11.02
N TRP A 170 4.08 15.09 11.89
CA TRP A 170 4.75 15.93 12.88
C TRP A 170 4.16 15.70 14.27
N TYR A 171 5.03 15.71 15.26
CA TYR A 171 4.68 15.76 16.66
C TYR A 171 5.14 17.09 17.24
N GLN A 172 4.35 17.69 18.13
CA GLN A 172 4.71 18.92 18.79
C GLN A 172 4.25 18.92 20.25
N GLU A 173 5.14 19.32 21.15
CA GLU A 173 4.83 19.64 22.53
C GLU A 173 4.60 21.16 22.69
N GLU A 174 3.79 21.55 23.68
CA GLU A 174 3.56 22.95 23.99
C GLU A 174 4.88 23.68 24.30
N GLY A 175 5.07 24.82 23.63
CA GLY A 175 6.29 25.62 23.76
C GLY A 175 7.54 25.08 23.08
N LYS A 176 7.45 23.96 22.36
CA LYS A 176 8.57 23.37 21.60
C LYS A 176 8.33 23.41 20.09
N PRO A 177 9.37 23.38 19.27
CA PRO A 177 9.21 23.24 17.82
C PRO A 177 8.63 21.88 17.46
N ALA A 178 7.93 21.81 16.33
CA ALA A 178 7.46 20.55 15.76
C ALA A 178 8.65 19.66 15.39
N GLN A 179 8.48 18.35 15.54
CA GLN A 179 9.46 17.31 15.20
C GLN A 179 8.87 16.39 14.14
N ASP A 180 9.67 16.02 13.17
CA ASP A 180 9.28 15.07 12.13
C ASP A 180 9.14 13.67 12.72
N LEU A 181 8.06 12.98 12.35
CA LEU A 181 7.86 11.57 12.56
C LEU A 181 8.00 10.86 11.20
N LYS A 182 9.00 10.00 11.10
CA LYS A 182 9.30 9.20 9.88
C LYS A 182 9.54 7.76 10.27
#